data_d5582c25e4ab3eaaf1e7c71b5f40156f
#
_entry.id   d5582c25e4ab3eaaf1e7c71b5f40156f
#
_cell.length_a   1.000
_cell.length_b   1.000
_cell.length_c   1.000
_cell.angle_alpha   90.00
_cell.angle_beta   90.00
_cell.angle_gamma   90.00
#
_symmetry.space_group_name_H-M   'P 1'
#
loop_
_entity.id
_entity.type
_entity.pdbx_description
1 polymer ?
#
loop_
_entity_poly.entity_id
_entity_poly.type
_entity_poly.pdbx_seq_one_letter_code
_entity_poly.pdbx_strand_id
1 'polypeptide(L)'
;AATPQQLMQDYTEQAVRQMLAQAPEETRAGIADGRQVIYSLHVLDDIAEDGDIVEIFVNGTSYGRILLSNAGQDVLIPLPVGTNAQVHVLAVQDGGGGVTFGVTTSQGEIRSTVMPQGGSDDWSVTIQ
;
A
#
# COMPACT_ATOMS: atom_id res chain seq x y z
N ALA A 1 7.59 -11.73 25.76
CA ALA A 1 7.60 -10.50 24.98
C ALA A 1 7.19 -10.78 23.54
N ALA A 2 6.53 -9.82 22.91
CA ALA A 2 6.11 -9.96 21.52
C ALA A 2 7.31 -9.91 20.59
N THR A 3 7.31 -10.78 19.57
CA THR A 3 8.34 -10.76 18.52
C THR A 3 8.08 -9.62 17.55
N PRO A 4 9.06 -9.16 16.76
CA PRO A 4 8.83 -8.17 15.72
C PRO A 4 7.73 -8.56 14.74
N GLN A 5 7.64 -9.85 14.38
CA GLN A 5 6.59 -10.35 13.50
C GLN A 5 5.19 -10.24 14.13
N GLN A 6 5.07 -10.53 15.43
CA GLN A 6 3.81 -10.39 16.15
C GLN A 6 3.38 -8.92 16.25
N LEU A 7 4.33 -8.01 16.49
CA LEU A 7 4.05 -6.58 16.55
C LEU A 7 3.57 -6.05 15.18
N MET A 8 4.17 -6.51 14.09
CA MET A 8 3.73 -6.13 12.75
C MET A 8 2.35 -6.69 12.42
N GLN A 9 2.09 -7.93 12.81
CA GLN A 9 0.77 -8.54 12.62
C GLN A 9 -0.31 -7.78 13.39
N ASP A 10 -0.04 -7.42 14.64
CA ASP A 10 -0.98 -6.64 15.46
C ASP A 10 -1.25 -5.27 14.84
N TYR A 11 -0.21 -4.62 14.30
CA TYR A 11 -0.35 -3.34 13.61
C TYR A 11 -1.24 -3.46 12.36
N THR A 12 -1.03 -4.50 11.57
CA THR A 12 -1.83 -4.75 10.37
C THR A 12 -3.29 -5.03 10.74
N GLU A 13 -3.54 -5.82 11.79
CA GLU A 13 -4.89 -6.08 12.26
C GLU A 13 -5.60 -4.80 12.72
N GLN A 14 -4.90 -3.90 13.41
CA GLN A 14 -5.47 -2.61 13.81
C GLN A 14 -5.79 -1.74 12.60
N ALA A 15 -4.91 -1.70 11.59
CA ALA A 15 -5.15 -0.96 10.36
C ALA A 15 -6.38 -1.48 9.62
N VAL A 16 -6.55 -2.80 9.55
CA VAL A 16 -7.72 -3.42 8.96
C VAL A 16 -8.99 -3.02 9.71
N ARG A 17 -8.99 -3.07 11.05
CA ARG A 17 -10.15 -2.67 11.85
C ARG A 17 -10.52 -1.21 11.61
N GLN A 18 -9.54 -0.32 11.55
CA GLN A 18 -9.78 1.10 11.29
C GLN A 18 -10.35 1.32 9.89
N MET A 19 -9.83 0.64 8.89
CA MET A 19 -10.35 0.72 7.53
C MET A 19 -11.80 0.22 7.48
N LEU A 20 -12.10 -0.92 8.11
CA LEU A 20 -13.46 -1.46 8.14
C LEU A 20 -14.43 -0.55 8.86
N ALA A 21 -13.99 0.11 9.94
CA ALA A 21 -14.83 1.03 10.69
C ALA A 21 -15.25 2.25 9.86
N GLN A 22 -14.44 2.65 8.89
CA GLN A 22 -14.68 3.82 8.05
C GLN A 22 -15.19 3.47 6.66
N ALA A 23 -15.16 2.19 6.29
CA ALA A 23 -15.59 1.76 4.96
C ALA A 23 -17.11 1.84 4.80
N PRO A 24 -17.60 2.06 3.56
CA PRO A 24 -19.02 1.93 3.29
C PRO A 24 -19.55 0.55 3.67
N GLU A 25 -20.83 0.48 4.03
CA GLU A 25 -21.47 -0.78 4.43
C GLU A 25 -21.36 -1.84 3.34
N GLU A 26 -21.50 -1.46 2.08
CA GLU A 26 -21.38 -2.37 0.94
C GLU A 26 -19.98 -3.02 0.87
N THR A 27 -18.94 -2.24 1.13
CA THR A 27 -17.57 -2.76 1.17
C THR A 27 -17.39 -3.72 2.32
N ARG A 28 -17.89 -3.38 3.52
CA ARG A 28 -17.81 -4.28 4.67
C ARG A 28 -18.53 -5.60 4.42
N ALA A 29 -19.72 -5.53 3.83
CA ALA A 29 -20.49 -6.71 3.48
C ALA A 29 -19.76 -7.58 2.46
N GLY A 30 -19.15 -6.96 1.45
CA GLY A 30 -18.37 -7.66 0.43
C GLY A 30 -17.16 -8.38 1.00
N ILE A 31 -16.46 -7.76 1.95
CA ILE A 31 -15.33 -8.39 2.64
C ILE A 31 -15.81 -9.54 3.51
N ALA A 32 -16.90 -9.34 4.24
CA ALA A 32 -17.44 -10.35 5.14
C ALA A 32 -17.91 -11.61 4.39
N ASP A 33 -18.47 -11.47 3.19
CA ASP A 33 -18.99 -12.60 2.42
C ASP A 33 -18.02 -13.11 1.33
N GLY A 34 -16.82 -12.55 1.25
CA GLY A 34 -15.78 -13.02 0.34
C GLY A 34 -15.87 -12.49 -1.09
N ARG A 35 -16.75 -11.55 -1.39
CA ARG A 35 -16.80 -10.90 -2.71
C ARG A 35 -15.67 -9.91 -2.92
N GLN A 36 -15.14 -9.36 -1.84
CA GLN A 36 -13.98 -8.47 -1.85
C GLN A 36 -12.92 -8.97 -0.89
N VAL A 37 -11.67 -8.69 -1.21
CA VAL A 37 -10.54 -8.94 -0.34
C VAL A 37 -9.75 -7.65 -0.15
N ILE A 38 -9.00 -7.58 0.96
CA ILE A 38 -8.13 -6.45 1.23
C ILE A 38 -6.77 -6.74 0.61
N TYR A 39 -6.40 -5.94 -0.38
CA TYR A 39 -5.05 -5.92 -0.94
C TYR A 39 -4.27 -4.87 -0.17
N SER A 40 -3.22 -5.27 0.53
CA SER A 40 -2.45 -4.35 1.34
C SER A 40 -1.06 -4.13 0.78
N LEU A 41 -0.59 -2.88 0.89
CA LEU A 41 0.74 -2.44 0.49
C LEU A 41 1.44 -1.88 1.72
N HIS A 42 2.56 -2.48 2.10
CA HIS A 42 3.46 -1.89 3.09
C HIS A 42 4.52 -1.09 2.35
N VAL A 43 4.42 0.22 2.38
CA VAL A 43 5.30 1.12 1.62
C VAL A 43 6.31 1.77 2.54
N LEU A 44 7.56 1.86 2.09
CA LEU A 44 8.64 2.40 2.91
C LEU A 44 9.73 3.05 2.05
N ASP A 45 10.63 3.77 2.74
CA ASP A 45 11.88 4.24 2.16
C ASP A 45 12.98 3.22 2.48
N ASP A 46 13.60 2.68 1.44
CA ASP A 46 14.60 1.62 1.58
C ASP A 46 15.96 2.12 2.09
N ILE A 47 16.23 3.42 2.03
CA ILE A 47 17.55 3.96 2.34
C ILE A 47 17.43 5.02 3.43
N ALA A 48 17.43 6.28 3.06
CA ALA A 48 17.42 7.40 3.99
C ALA A 48 16.11 8.18 3.89
N GLU A 49 15.54 8.53 5.02
CA GLU A 49 14.37 9.40 5.06
C GLU A 49 14.77 10.81 4.65
N ASP A 50 14.42 11.22 3.45
CA ASP A 50 14.81 12.51 2.87
C ASP A 50 13.63 13.35 2.38
N GLY A 51 12.43 13.02 2.83
CA GLY A 51 11.23 13.79 2.51
C GLY A 51 10.56 13.40 1.20
N ASP A 52 10.78 12.19 0.73
CA ASP A 52 10.14 11.68 -0.49
C ASP A 52 8.65 11.43 -0.26
N ILE A 53 7.83 11.84 -1.21
CA ILE A 53 6.38 11.65 -1.18
C ILE A 53 5.94 10.91 -2.43
N VAL A 54 5.13 9.87 -2.23
CA VAL A 54 4.47 9.14 -3.32
C VAL A 54 2.96 9.27 -3.20
N GLU A 55 2.27 9.12 -4.31
CA GLU A 55 0.82 8.99 -4.34
C GLU A 55 0.46 7.64 -4.96
N ILE A 56 -0.45 6.92 -4.34
CA ILE A 56 -0.83 5.57 -4.77
C ILE A 56 -2.18 5.60 -5.44
N PHE A 57 -2.22 5.09 -6.66
CA PHE A 57 -3.46 4.92 -7.43
C PHE A 57 -3.69 3.44 -7.68
N VAL A 58 -4.94 3.02 -7.54
CA VAL A 58 -5.38 1.67 -7.94
C VAL A 58 -6.59 1.83 -8.84
N ASN A 59 -6.49 1.31 -10.06
CA ASN A 59 -7.49 1.46 -11.09
C ASN A 59 -7.89 2.93 -11.32
N GLY A 60 -6.90 3.83 -11.24
CA GLY A 60 -7.11 5.26 -11.43
C GLY A 60 -7.66 6.03 -10.22
N THR A 61 -7.98 5.34 -9.14
CA THR A 61 -8.46 5.98 -7.90
C THR A 61 -7.29 6.22 -6.96
N SER A 62 -7.15 7.45 -6.46
CA SER A 62 -6.10 7.79 -5.50
C SER A 62 -6.44 7.26 -4.11
N TYR A 63 -5.45 6.62 -3.48
CA TYR A 63 -5.51 6.18 -2.10
C TYR A 63 -4.63 7.04 -1.19
N GLY A 64 -4.23 8.22 -1.68
CA GLY A 64 -3.58 9.24 -0.89
C GLY A 64 -2.08 9.37 -1.13
N ARG A 65 -1.53 10.41 -0.53
CA ARG A 65 -0.10 10.72 -0.56
C ARG A 65 0.56 10.23 0.71
N ILE A 66 1.75 9.66 0.58
CA ILE A 66 2.49 9.08 1.68
C ILE A 66 3.87 9.67 1.72
N LEU A 67 4.24 10.22 2.88
CA LEU A 67 5.62 10.56 3.19
C LEU A 67 6.35 9.27 3.54
N LEU A 68 7.34 8.91 2.73
CA LEU A 68 8.06 7.65 2.91
C LEU A 68 8.96 7.69 4.14
N SER A 69 8.83 6.68 4.98
CA SER A 69 9.67 6.48 6.17
C SER A 69 10.32 5.10 6.13
N ASN A 70 11.38 4.92 6.91
CA ASN A 70 12.03 3.61 7.01
C ASN A 70 11.14 2.55 7.68
N ALA A 71 10.31 2.97 8.63
CA ALA A 71 9.36 2.07 9.28
C ALA A 71 8.22 1.65 8.37
N GLY A 72 7.85 2.51 7.42
CA GLY A 72 6.82 2.22 6.46
C GLY A 72 5.41 2.50 6.95
N GLN A 73 4.47 2.37 6.04
CA GLN A 73 3.05 2.58 6.28
C GLN A 73 2.24 1.59 5.45
N ASP A 74 1.17 1.07 6.05
CA ASP A 74 0.25 0.17 5.35
C ASP A 74 -0.83 0.97 4.63
N VAL A 75 -1.09 0.60 3.38
CA VAL A 75 -2.20 1.11 2.57
C VAL A 75 -3.11 -0.06 2.28
N LEU A 76 -4.37 0.05 2.67
CA LEU A 76 -5.35 -1.05 2.58
C LEU A 76 -6.38 -0.72 1.51
N ILE A 77 -6.54 -1.61 0.56
CA ILE A 77 -7.35 -1.39 -0.63
C ILE A 77 -8.32 -2.56 -0.79
N PRO A 78 -9.63 -2.36 -0.58
CA PRO A 78 -10.61 -3.40 -0.85
C PRO A 78 -10.83 -3.54 -2.35
N LEU A 79 -10.70 -4.76 -2.87
CA LEU A 79 -10.81 -5.04 -4.29
C LEU A 79 -11.71 -6.26 -4.54
N PRO A 80 -12.51 -6.25 -5.62
CA PRO A 80 -13.35 -7.38 -5.95
C PRO A 80 -12.55 -8.61 -6.34
N VAL A 81 -12.96 -9.77 -5.85
CA VAL A 81 -12.38 -11.06 -6.23
C VAL A 81 -12.68 -11.34 -7.70
N GLY A 82 -11.73 -11.95 -8.40
CA GLY A 82 -11.86 -12.31 -9.81
C GLY A 82 -11.54 -11.18 -10.78
N THR A 83 -10.99 -10.07 -10.29
CA THR A 83 -10.62 -8.92 -11.14
C THR A 83 -9.11 -8.74 -11.19
N ASN A 84 -8.65 -8.00 -12.20
CA ASN A 84 -7.28 -7.51 -12.27
C ASN A 84 -7.26 -6.04 -11.83
N ALA A 85 -6.29 -5.66 -11.03
CA ALA A 85 -6.09 -4.30 -10.60
C ALA A 85 -4.78 -3.74 -11.17
N GLN A 86 -4.79 -2.46 -11.51
CA GLN A 86 -3.61 -1.73 -11.98
C GLN A 86 -3.15 -0.80 -10.86
N VAL A 87 -1.93 -1.01 -10.38
CA VAL A 87 -1.32 -0.18 -9.35
C VAL A 87 -0.35 0.80 -9.99
N HIS A 88 -0.48 2.07 -9.66
CA HIS A 88 0.38 3.14 -10.15
C HIS A 88 0.86 3.95 -8.95
N VAL A 89 2.16 3.94 -8.70
CA VAL A 89 2.78 4.72 -7.63
C VAL A 89 3.55 5.87 -8.26
N LEU A 90 3.09 7.08 -8.01
CA LEU A 90 3.65 8.31 -8.58
C LEU A 90 4.63 8.94 -7.59
N ALA A 91 5.84 9.25 -8.03
CA ALA A 91 6.80 10.02 -7.25
C ALA A 91 6.41 11.50 -7.30
N VAL A 92 5.73 11.98 -6.26
CA VAL A 92 5.21 13.35 -6.19
C VAL A 92 6.30 14.34 -5.83
N GLN A 93 7.14 13.97 -4.85
CA GLN A 93 8.21 14.85 -4.36
C GLN A 93 9.47 14.03 -4.10
N ASP A 94 10.57 14.52 -4.65
CA ASP A 94 11.92 14.02 -4.39
C ASP A 94 12.58 14.95 -3.39
N GLY A 95 12.83 14.45 -2.17
CA GLY A 95 13.50 15.24 -1.13
C GLY A 95 15.01 15.31 -1.28
N GLY A 96 15.58 14.59 -2.24
CA GLY A 96 17.01 14.58 -2.54
C GLY A 96 17.49 13.19 -2.97
N GLY A 97 18.20 13.12 -4.11
CA GLY A 97 18.84 11.88 -4.57
C GLY A 97 17.93 10.83 -5.20
N GLY A 98 16.70 11.19 -5.58
CA GLY A 98 15.71 10.28 -6.14
C GLY A 98 14.75 9.75 -5.08
N VAL A 99 13.60 9.25 -5.52
CA VAL A 99 12.60 8.63 -4.63
C VAL A 99 12.89 7.16 -4.55
N THR A 100 13.43 6.72 -3.41
CA THR A 100 13.69 5.30 -3.14
C THR A 100 12.44 4.70 -2.52
N PHE A 101 11.78 3.84 -3.29
CA PHE A 101 10.48 3.28 -2.93
C PHE A 101 10.58 1.78 -2.78
N GLY A 102 10.20 1.27 -1.62
CA GLY A 102 10.05 -0.15 -1.36
C GLY A 102 8.61 -0.49 -1.02
N VAL A 103 8.14 -1.63 -1.46
CA VAL A 103 6.80 -2.12 -1.12
C VAL A 103 6.80 -3.63 -0.99
N THR A 104 6.08 -4.10 0.03
CA THR A 104 5.72 -5.51 0.20
C THR A 104 4.20 -5.60 0.13
N THR A 105 3.69 -6.48 -0.71
CA THR A 105 2.24 -6.65 -0.89
C THR A 105 1.71 -7.82 -0.08
N SER A 106 0.39 -7.83 0.15
CA SER A 106 -0.27 -8.95 0.83
C SER A 106 -0.21 -10.26 0.04
N GLN A 107 0.14 -10.21 -1.24
CA GLN A 107 0.35 -11.41 -2.06
C GLN A 107 1.80 -11.90 -2.04
N GLY A 108 2.66 -11.28 -1.21
CA GLY A 108 4.05 -11.69 -1.05
C GLY A 108 5.01 -11.09 -2.06
N GLU A 109 4.58 -10.16 -2.90
CA GLU A 109 5.47 -9.47 -3.81
C GLU A 109 6.32 -8.45 -3.06
N ILE A 110 7.60 -8.35 -3.42
CA ILE A 110 8.53 -7.36 -2.91
C ILE A 110 9.07 -6.59 -4.10
N ARG A 111 8.91 -5.27 -4.09
CA ARG A 111 9.39 -4.39 -5.14
C ARG A 111 10.26 -3.30 -4.53
N SER A 112 11.33 -2.94 -5.23
CA SER A 112 12.21 -1.85 -4.83
C SER A 112 12.63 -1.11 -6.08
N THR A 113 12.48 0.20 -6.08
CA THR A 113 12.82 1.02 -7.23
C THR A 113 13.25 2.41 -6.81
N VAL A 114 13.99 3.08 -7.68
CA VAL A 114 14.37 4.49 -7.52
C VAL A 114 13.72 5.26 -8.66
N MET A 115 12.94 6.29 -8.32
CA MET A 115 12.20 7.08 -9.28
C MET A 115 12.64 8.52 -9.23
N PRO A 116 12.75 9.21 -10.38
CA PRO A 116 12.85 10.67 -10.37
C PRO A 116 11.48 11.27 -10.01
N GLN A 117 11.46 12.53 -9.58
CA GLN A 117 10.20 13.24 -9.37
C GLN A 117 9.39 13.25 -10.68
N GLY A 118 8.11 12.88 -10.57
CA GLY A 118 7.24 12.69 -11.73
C GLY A 118 7.30 11.30 -12.35
N GLY A 119 8.24 10.45 -11.93
CA GLY A 119 8.31 9.06 -12.36
C GLY A 119 7.30 8.19 -11.65
N SER A 120 7.16 6.95 -12.10
CA SER A 120 6.20 6.01 -11.52
C SER A 120 6.72 4.59 -11.51
N ASP A 121 6.17 3.78 -10.61
CA ASP A 121 6.27 2.32 -10.62
C ASP A 121 4.86 1.76 -10.81
N ASP A 122 4.71 0.89 -11.80
CA ASP A 122 3.41 0.39 -12.23
C ASP A 122 3.44 -1.12 -12.29
N TRP A 123 2.37 -1.77 -11.78
CA TRP A 123 2.22 -3.22 -11.90
C TRP A 123 0.75 -3.60 -11.89
N SER A 124 0.51 -4.82 -12.36
CA SER A 124 -0.83 -5.43 -12.37
C SER A 124 -0.89 -6.52 -11.33
N VAL A 125 -2.06 -6.70 -10.73
CA VAL A 125 -2.29 -7.77 -9.76
C VAL A 125 -3.62 -8.44 -10.04
N THR A 126 -3.64 -9.79 -9.93
CA THR A 126 -4.88 -10.56 -10.03
C THR A 126 -5.42 -10.80 -8.64
N ILE A 127 -6.69 -10.46 -8.42
CA ILE A 127 -7.36 -10.63 -7.14
C ILE A 127 -8.15 -11.95 -7.17
N GLN A 128 -7.73 -12.86 -6.32
CA GLN A 128 -8.35 -14.20 -6.22
C GLN A 128 -9.08 -14.40 -4.93
#